data_115e265437f721df6423af822ec11ec1
#
_entry.id   115e265437f721df6423af822ec11ec1
#
_cell.length_a   1.000
_cell.length_b   1.000
_cell.length_c   1.000
_cell.angle_alpha   90.00
_cell.angle_beta   90.00
_cell.angle_gamma   90.00
#
_symmetry.space_group_name_H-M   'P 1'
#
loop_
_entity.id
_entity.type
_entity.pdbx_description
1 polymer ?
#
loop_
_entity_poly.entity_id
_entity_poly.type
_entity_poly.pdbx_seq_one_letter_code
_entity_poly.pdbx_strand_id
1 'polypeptide(L)'
;HKKADGQCYIDVSFHLIIADATDAVLGQELPALVHDGYTSFKVFMTYEGLALSDMEMLNVMSVARDTGALVMIHAENYDAIRFLTDRLERAGKTEPHHHATSRPIPVEREATHRAISLAELIDVPIMIVHVSNGEAMEEIRRAQQRGLK
;
A
#
# COMPACT_ATOMS: atom_id res chain seq x y z
N HIS A 1 -9.39 11.92 -15.33
CA HIS A 1 -9.08 12.92 -16.35
C HIS A 1 -9.94 14.18 -16.24
N LYS A 2 -11.28 14.11 -16.33
CA LYS A 2 -12.19 15.29 -16.35
C LYS A 2 -11.96 16.33 -15.24
N LYS A 3 -11.49 15.92 -14.05
CA LYS A 3 -11.21 16.84 -12.94
C LYS A 3 -9.83 17.50 -13.01
N ALA A 4 -8.88 16.87 -13.70
CA ALA A 4 -7.52 17.38 -13.87
C ALA A 4 -7.35 18.18 -15.16
N ASP A 5 -8.15 17.86 -16.17
CA ASP A 5 -8.06 18.43 -17.50
C ASP A 5 -8.26 19.94 -17.49
N GLY A 6 -7.26 20.69 -17.95
CA GLY A 6 -7.25 22.15 -17.92
C GLY A 6 -7.12 22.81 -16.53
N GLN A 7 -6.89 22.01 -15.45
CA GLN A 7 -6.73 22.53 -14.09
C GLN A 7 -5.29 22.46 -13.55
N CYS A 8 -4.40 21.77 -14.25
CA CYS A 8 -3.03 21.58 -13.82
C CYS A 8 -2.09 22.56 -14.52
N TYR A 9 -1.12 23.13 -13.78
CA TYR A 9 -0.07 24.01 -14.31
C TYR A 9 1.16 23.24 -14.81
N ILE A 10 1.24 21.96 -14.51
CA ILE A 10 2.32 21.04 -14.90
C ILE A 10 1.72 19.74 -15.42
N ASP A 11 2.54 18.88 -15.96
CA ASP A 11 2.15 17.51 -16.36
C ASP A 11 1.59 16.75 -15.16
N VAL A 12 0.57 15.93 -15.41
CA VAL A 12 -0.13 15.13 -14.38
C VAL A 12 -0.28 13.70 -14.85
N SER A 13 -0.12 12.77 -13.93
CA SER A 13 -0.47 11.36 -14.10
C SER A 13 -1.23 10.85 -12.87
N PHE A 14 -1.68 9.61 -12.91
CA PHE A 14 -2.50 9.02 -11.86
C PHE A 14 -1.91 7.70 -11.39
N HIS A 15 -2.04 7.44 -10.07
CA HIS A 15 -1.81 6.13 -9.50
C HIS A 15 -3.16 5.39 -9.40
N LEU A 16 -3.20 4.14 -9.87
CA LEU A 16 -4.41 3.32 -9.84
C LEU A 16 -4.59 2.73 -8.44
N ILE A 17 -5.66 3.10 -7.73
CA ILE A 17 -6.01 2.48 -6.46
C ILE A 17 -6.67 1.13 -6.74
N ILE A 18 -6.12 0.06 -6.16
CA ILE A 18 -6.66 -1.30 -6.25
C ILE A 18 -7.32 -1.62 -4.90
N ALA A 19 -8.63 -1.59 -4.89
CA ALA A 19 -9.45 -1.94 -3.73
C ALA A 19 -10.14 -3.31 -3.87
N ASP A 20 -10.10 -3.88 -5.08
CA ASP A 20 -10.74 -5.15 -5.41
C ASP A 20 -9.85 -5.89 -6.43
N ALA A 21 -9.30 -7.03 -6.01
CA ALA A 21 -8.38 -7.83 -6.82
C ALA A 21 -9.10 -9.01 -7.50
N THR A 22 -10.21 -8.72 -8.21
CA THR A 22 -10.96 -9.72 -8.97
C THR A 22 -10.18 -10.23 -10.19
N ASP A 23 -10.55 -11.40 -10.71
CA ASP A 23 -9.97 -11.96 -11.93
C ASP A 23 -10.07 -11.00 -13.12
N ALA A 24 -11.16 -10.23 -13.24
CA ALA A 24 -11.35 -9.23 -14.29
C ALA A 24 -10.38 -8.06 -14.12
N VAL A 25 -10.23 -7.54 -12.90
CA VAL A 25 -9.28 -6.45 -12.59
C VAL A 25 -7.85 -6.92 -12.88
N LEU A 26 -7.45 -8.07 -12.35
CA LEU A 26 -6.09 -8.59 -12.48
C LEU A 26 -5.74 -9.01 -13.91
N GLY A 27 -6.65 -9.70 -14.59
CA GLY A 27 -6.38 -10.33 -15.89
C GLY A 27 -6.66 -9.44 -17.10
N GLN A 28 -7.45 -8.40 -16.95
CA GLN A 28 -7.89 -7.56 -18.09
C GLN A 28 -7.67 -6.06 -17.84
N GLU A 29 -8.21 -5.50 -16.76
CA GLU A 29 -8.23 -4.06 -16.56
C GLU A 29 -6.84 -3.48 -16.28
N LEU A 30 -6.10 -4.06 -15.33
CA LEU A 30 -4.76 -3.57 -14.98
C LEU A 30 -3.76 -3.68 -16.14
N PRO A 31 -3.66 -4.81 -16.86
CA PRO A 31 -2.79 -4.88 -18.04
C PRO A 31 -3.14 -3.85 -19.11
N ALA A 32 -4.44 -3.62 -19.37
CA ALA A 32 -4.89 -2.62 -20.34
C ALA A 32 -4.49 -1.20 -19.91
N LEU A 33 -4.72 -0.84 -18.63
CA LEU A 33 -4.37 0.48 -18.09
C LEU A 33 -2.85 0.70 -18.06
N VAL A 34 -2.04 -0.32 -17.80
CA VAL A 34 -0.58 -0.21 -17.91
C VAL A 34 -0.17 0.04 -19.37
N HIS A 35 -0.78 -0.67 -20.32
CA HIS A 35 -0.56 -0.42 -21.75
C HIS A 35 -0.91 1.02 -22.14
N ASP A 36 -1.95 1.59 -21.53
CA ASP A 36 -2.38 2.99 -21.73
C ASP A 36 -1.48 4.02 -21.01
N GLY A 37 -0.44 3.56 -20.28
CA GLY A 37 0.56 4.42 -19.64
C GLY A 37 0.39 4.65 -18.14
N TYR A 38 -0.56 3.98 -17.47
CA TYR A 38 -0.73 4.06 -16.00
C TYR A 38 0.10 2.97 -15.32
N THR A 39 1.36 3.26 -15.06
CA THR A 39 2.38 2.28 -14.66
C THR A 39 2.60 2.18 -13.15
N SER A 40 1.63 2.58 -12.33
CA SER A 40 1.75 2.46 -10.87
C SER A 40 0.40 2.13 -10.22
N PHE A 41 0.45 1.15 -9.31
CA PHE A 41 -0.68 0.67 -8.51
C PHE A 41 -0.54 1.14 -7.08
N LYS A 42 -1.61 1.65 -6.48
CA LYS A 42 -1.66 2.01 -5.07
C LYS A 42 -2.54 1.01 -4.33
N VAL A 43 -1.96 0.32 -3.35
CA VAL A 43 -2.63 -0.67 -2.51
C VAL A 43 -2.56 -0.30 -1.04
N PHE A 44 -3.45 -0.84 -0.24
CA PHE A 44 -3.56 -0.57 1.18
C PHE A 44 -3.55 -1.87 1.98
N MET A 45 -2.82 -1.89 3.09
CA MET A 45 -2.83 -2.97 4.07
C MET A 45 -3.74 -2.64 5.25
N THR A 46 -4.39 -1.48 5.24
CA THR A 46 -5.35 -1.01 6.24
C THR A 46 -6.52 -0.30 5.56
N TYR A 47 -7.51 0.11 6.33
CA TYR A 47 -8.80 0.73 5.99
C TYR A 47 -9.85 -0.27 5.49
N GLU A 48 -11.04 -0.16 6.10
CA GLU A 48 -12.20 -0.94 5.70
C GLU A 48 -12.57 -0.63 4.24
N GLY A 49 -12.81 -1.68 3.46
CA GLY A 49 -13.14 -1.59 2.04
C GLY A 49 -11.96 -1.25 1.11
N LEU A 50 -10.74 -1.08 1.65
CA LEU A 50 -9.52 -0.85 0.85
C LEU A 50 -8.40 -1.84 1.16
N ALA A 51 -8.38 -2.40 2.37
CA ALA A 51 -7.33 -3.32 2.79
C ALA A 51 -7.38 -4.62 1.99
N LEU A 52 -6.29 -4.93 1.32
CA LEU A 52 -6.09 -6.20 0.63
C LEU A 52 -5.50 -7.25 1.59
N SER A 53 -5.93 -8.48 1.45
CA SER A 53 -5.28 -9.64 2.07
C SER A 53 -3.91 -9.90 1.45
N ASP A 54 -3.07 -10.71 2.13
CA ASP A 54 -1.76 -11.09 1.59
C ASP A 54 -1.87 -11.80 0.24
N MET A 55 -2.92 -12.62 0.03
CA MET A 55 -3.16 -13.28 -1.25
C MET A 55 -3.50 -12.27 -2.36
N GLU A 56 -4.36 -11.31 -2.09
CA GLU A 56 -4.69 -10.25 -3.05
C GLU A 56 -3.49 -9.36 -3.35
N MET A 57 -2.69 -9.04 -2.33
CA MET A 57 -1.41 -8.33 -2.50
C MET A 57 -0.46 -9.08 -3.44
N LEU A 58 -0.28 -10.40 -3.24
CA LEU A 58 0.55 -11.24 -4.09
C LEU A 58 0.06 -11.27 -5.54
N ASN A 59 -1.26 -11.35 -5.75
CA ASN A 59 -1.85 -11.32 -7.07
C ASN A 59 -1.62 -9.98 -7.78
N VAL A 60 -1.83 -8.85 -7.10
CA VAL A 60 -1.55 -7.51 -7.64
C VAL A 60 -0.06 -7.34 -7.95
N MET A 61 0.83 -7.79 -7.04
CA MET A 61 2.28 -7.75 -7.24
C MET A 61 2.72 -8.60 -8.42
N SER A 62 2.09 -9.76 -8.65
CA SER A 62 2.37 -10.60 -9.82
C SER A 62 2.01 -9.89 -11.12
N VAL A 63 0.85 -9.25 -11.20
CA VAL A 63 0.47 -8.45 -12.36
C VAL A 63 1.44 -7.28 -12.57
N ALA A 64 1.83 -6.60 -11.49
CA ALA A 64 2.80 -5.50 -11.57
C ALA A 64 4.16 -5.96 -12.11
N ARG A 65 4.67 -7.12 -11.64
CA ARG A 65 5.89 -7.74 -12.16
C ARG A 65 5.77 -8.03 -13.66
N ASP A 66 4.68 -8.67 -14.09
CA ASP A 66 4.48 -9.11 -15.46
C ASP A 66 4.30 -7.93 -16.44
N THR A 67 3.75 -6.82 -15.95
CA THR A 67 3.50 -5.60 -16.74
C THR A 67 4.55 -4.51 -16.59
N GLY A 68 5.50 -4.66 -15.65
CA GLY A 68 6.52 -3.65 -15.35
C GLY A 68 5.99 -2.45 -14.54
N ALA A 69 4.85 -2.59 -13.85
CA ALA A 69 4.29 -1.54 -13.01
C ALA A 69 4.95 -1.48 -11.63
N LEU A 70 4.89 -0.31 -10.97
CA LEU A 70 5.32 -0.08 -9.60
C LEU A 70 4.16 -0.26 -8.63
N VAL A 71 4.35 -1.03 -7.55
CA VAL A 71 3.36 -1.13 -6.47
C VAL A 71 3.70 -0.17 -5.33
N MET A 72 2.79 0.76 -5.04
CA MET A 72 2.88 1.73 -3.95
C MET A 72 2.01 1.25 -2.80
N ILE A 73 2.57 1.10 -1.60
CA ILE A 73 1.91 0.40 -0.48
C ILE A 73 1.73 1.35 0.71
N HIS A 74 0.48 1.50 1.18
CA HIS A 74 0.19 2.02 2.51
C HIS A 74 0.32 0.87 3.51
N ALA A 75 1.43 0.84 4.24
CA ALA A 75 1.84 -0.28 5.08
C ALA A 75 1.55 -0.02 6.57
N GLU A 76 0.34 -0.33 7.00
CA GLU A 76 -0.05 -0.38 8.42
C GLU A 76 -0.88 -1.64 8.69
N ASN A 77 -0.68 -2.27 9.86
CA ASN A 77 -1.40 -3.47 10.26
C ASN A 77 -2.84 -3.16 10.64
N TYR A 78 -3.80 -3.57 9.80
CA TYR A 78 -5.23 -3.28 9.95
C TYR A 78 -5.82 -3.83 11.25
N ASP A 79 -5.55 -5.08 11.58
CA ASP A 79 -6.12 -5.71 12.77
C ASP A 79 -5.55 -5.10 14.07
N ALA A 80 -4.27 -4.74 14.07
CA ALA A 80 -3.66 -4.04 15.20
C ALA A 80 -4.28 -2.66 15.42
N ILE A 81 -4.53 -1.91 14.34
CA ILE A 81 -5.20 -0.61 14.42
C ILE A 81 -6.63 -0.78 14.96
N ARG A 82 -7.41 -1.71 14.42
CA ARG A 82 -8.78 -1.98 14.89
C ARG A 82 -8.80 -2.35 16.36
N PHE A 83 -7.95 -3.28 16.76
CA PHE A 83 -7.85 -3.70 18.16
C PHE A 83 -7.56 -2.52 19.10
N LEU A 84 -6.61 -1.65 18.75
CA LEU A 84 -6.25 -0.49 19.56
C LEU A 84 -7.35 0.58 19.56
N THR A 85 -7.96 0.84 18.41
CA THR A 85 -9.07 1.80 18.27
C THR A 85 -10.25 1.38 19.12
N ASP A 86 -10.69 0.12 19.02
CA ASP A 86 -11.80 -0.41 19.84
C ASP A 86 -11.55 -0.25 21.35
N ARG A 87 -10.32 -0.45 21.78
CA ARG A 87 -9.95 -0.28 23.20
C ARG A 87 -9.99 1.18 23.64
N LEU A 88 -9.54 2.09 22.80
CA LEU A 88 -9.58 3.53 23.07
C LEU A 88 -11.02 4.03 23.15
N GLU A 89 -11.86 3.66 22.19
CA GLU A 89 -13.27 4.02 22.15
C GLU A 89 -14.04 3.50 23.38
N ARG A 90 -13.85 2.23 23.74
CA ARG A 90 -14.44 1.66 24.97
C ARG A 90 -13.96 2.34 26.25
N ALA A 91 -12.78 2.96 26.24
CA ALA A 91 -12.25 3.75 27.35
C ALA A 91 -12.70 5.23 27.30
N GLY A 92 -13.57 5.60 26.32
CA GLY A 92 -14.04 6.98 26.13
C GLY A 92 -12.98 7.93 25.57
N LYS A 93 -11.88 7.40 25.01
CA LYS A 93 -10.77 8.17 24.45
C LYS A 93 -10.98 8.38 22.95
N THR A 94 -11.79 9.39 22.60
CA THR A 94 -12.22 9.65 21.22
C THR A 94 -11.64 10.94 20.63
N GLU A 95 -10.81 11.68 21.38
CA GLU A 95 -10.21 12.92 20.90
C GLU A 95 -9.17 12.64 19.77
N PRO A 96 -9.01 13.59 18.83
CA PRO A 96 -8.15 13.40 17.64
C PRO A 96 -6.71 12.96 17.94
N HIS A 97 -6.12 13.36 19.08
CA HIS A 97 -4.75 12.95 19.43
C HIS A 97 -4.61 11.44 19.67
N HIS A 98 -5.69 10.73 19.98
CA HIS A 98 -5.69 9.27 20.11
C HIS A 98 -5.55 8.53 18.79
N HIS A 99 -5.69 9.22 17.66
CA HIS A 99 -5.36 8.66 16.35
C HIS A 99 -3.91 8.12 16.31
N ALA A 100 -2.95 8.92 16.79
CA ALA A 100 -1.55 8.48 16.90
C ALA A 100 -1.38 7.33 17.92
N THR A 101 -2.17 7.31 19.00
CA THR A 101 -2.13 6.25 20.01
C THR A 101 -2.57 4.90 19.46
N SER A 102 -3.50 4.88 18.50
CA SER A 102 -3.96 3.65 17.82
C SER A 102 -2.98 3.16 16.74
N ARG A 103 -1.93 3.92 16.44
CA ARG A 103 -0.92 3.62 15.40
C ARG A 103 0.51 3.70 15.94
N PRO A 104 0.84 2.88 16.98
CA PRO A 104 2.20 2.84 17.49
C PRO A 104 3.18 2.27 16.46
N ILE A 105 4.46 2.55 16.63
CA ILE A 105 5.55 2.15 15.73
C ILE A 105 5.45 0.70 15.20
N PRO A 106 5.15 -0.33 16.04
CA PRO A 106 5.05 -1.71 15.55
C PRO A 106 4.01 -1.95 14.47
N VAL A 107 2.96 -1.13 14.40
CA VAL A 107 1.87 -1.25 13.40
C VAL A 107 2.39 -1.01 11.98
N GLU A 108 3.18 0.04 11.79
CA GLU A 108 3.81 0.35 10.50
C GLU A 108 5.02 -0.55 10.23
N ARG A 109 5.87 -0.78 11.22
CA ARG A 109 7.05 -1.63 11.07
C ARG A 109 6.68 -3.06 10.62
N GLU A 110 5.70 -3.70 11.28
CA GLU A 110 5.26 -5.06 10.92
C GLU A 110 4.72 -5.10 9.48
N ALA A 111 3.82 -4.18 9.14
CA ALA A 111 3.24 -4.13 7.81
C ALA A 111 4.29 -3.83 6.73
N THR A 112 5.26 -2.95 7.00
CA THR A 112 6.40 -2.69 6.11
C THR A 112 7.24 -3.94 5.89
N HIS A 113 7.59 -4.66 6.96
CA HIS A 113 8.34 -5.93 6.87
C HIS A 113 7.57 -6.98 6.04
N ARG A 114 6.26 -7.13 6.29
CA ARG A 114 5.40 -8.06 5.57
C ARG A 114 5.29 -7.70 4.09
N ALA A 115 5.05 -6.43 3.75
CA ALA A 115 5.02 -5.97 2.37
C ALA A 115 6.32 -6.27 1.62
N ILE A 116 7.46 -6.03 2.26
CA ILE A 116 8.79 -6.35 1.73
C ILE A 116 8.91 -7.85 1.48
N SER A 117 8.50 -8.69 2.43
CA SER A 117 8.59 -10.16 2.29
C SER A 117 7.74 -10.69 1.14
N LEU A 118 6.54 -10.13 0.93
CA LEU A 118 5.69 -10.47 -0.22
C LEU A 118 6.32 -10.02 -1.55
N ALA A 119 6.91 -8.83 -1.57
CA ALA A 119 7.59 -8.31 -2.76
C ALA A 119 8.85 -9.12 -3.12
N GLU A 120 9.64 -9.53 -2.13
CA GLU A 120 10.79 -10.42 -2.33
C GLU A 120 10.37 -11.77 -2.92
N LEU A 121 9.24 -12.35 -2.47
CA LEU A 121 8.71 -13.60 -3.01
C LEU A 121 8.35 -13.50 -4.50
N ILE A 122 7.78 -12.38 -4.91
CA ILE A 122 7.33 -12.14 -6.29
C ILE A 122 8.50 -11.61 -7.17
N ASP A 123 9.55 -11.05 -6.58
CA ASP A 123 10.63 -10.33 -7.26
C ASP A 123 10.11 -9.11 -8.02
N VAL A 124 9.42 -8.22 -7.32
CA VAL A 124 8.81 -7.00 -7.86
C VAL A 124 9.27 -5.76 -7.11
N PRO A 125 9.58 -4.64 -7.79
CA PRO A 125 9.88 -3.39 -7.10
C PRO A 125 8.63 -2.82 -6.42
N ILE A 126 8.82 -2.30 -5.20
CA ILE A 126 7.75 -1.66 -4.42
C ILE A 126 8.18 -0.29 -3.87
N MET A 127 7.19 0.53 -3.57
CA MET A 127 7.39 1.78 -2.84
C MET A 127 6.52 1.77 -1.57
N ILE A 128 7.15 1.79 -0.40
CA ILE A 128 6.43 2.07 0.84
C ILE A 128 6.22 3.59 0.92
N VAL A 129 4.97 4.03 0.89
CA VAL A 129 4.66 5.47 0.89
C VAL A 129 4.66 6.04 2.31
N HIS A 130 4.89 7.33 2.45
CA HIS A 130 4.79 8.13 3.70
C HIS A 130 5.29 7.40 4.97
N VAL A 131 6.47 6.78 4.90
CA VAL A 131 7.12 6.12 6.06
C VAL A 131 7.28 7.13 7.19
N SER A 132 6.76 6.81 8.38
CA SER A 132 6.63 7.76 9.49
C SER A 132 7.54 7.46 10.68
N ASN A 133 8.25 6.34 10.70
CA ASN A 133 9.12 5.96 11.82
C ASN A 133 10.44 5.29 11.40
N GLY A 134 11.44 5.39 12.30
CA GLY A 134 12.79 4.90 12.03
C GLY A 134 12.90 3.37 11.94
N GLU A 135 12.00 2.62 12.61
CA GLU A 135 12.03 1.15 12.58
C GLU A 135 11.54 0.61 11.22
N ALA A 136 10.47 1.21 10.67
CA ALA A 136 10.02 0.88 9.31
C ALA A 136 11.07 1.28 8.25
N MET A 137 11.70 2.45 8.40
CA MET A 137 12.81 2.87 7.54
C MET A 137 13.97 1.86 7.59
N GLU A 138 14.29 1.31 8.75
CA GLU A 138 15.36 0.31 8.90
C GLU A 138 15.02 -1.02 8.19
N GLU A 139 13.74 -1.45 8.19
CA GLU A 139 13.28 -2.60 7.39
C GLU A 139 13.52 -2.37 5.89
N ILE A 140 13.18 -1.19 5.38
CA ILE A 140 13.41 -0.81 3.99
C ILE A 140 14.92 -0.82 3.68
N ARG A 141 15.73 -0.20 4.52
CA ARG A 141 17.20 -0.15 4.34
C ARG A 141 17.80 -1.55 4.24
N ARG A 142 17.39 -2.46 5.11
CA ARG A 142 17.85 -3.87 5.08
C ARG A 142 17.42 -4.59 3.81
N ALA A 143 16.21 -4.34 3.33
CA ALA A 143 15.71 -4.91 2.06
C ALA A 143 16.55 -4.41 0.87
N GLN A 144 16.81 -3.11 0.80
CA GLN A 144 17.66 -2.51 -0.24
C GLN A 144 19.09 -3.08 -0.21
N GLN A 145 19.66 -3.31 0.99
CA GLN A 145 20.98 -3.95 1.13
C GLN A 145 21.02 -5.40 0.62
N ARG A 146 19.88 -6.10 0.63
CA ARG A 146 19.74 -7.44 0.03
C ARG A 146 19.44 -7.39 -1.47
N GLY A 147 19.28 -6.21 -2.06
CA GLY A 147 19.07 -6.01 -3.49
C GLY A 147 17.60 -5.84 -3.92
N LEU A 148 16.65 -5.76 -2.99
CA LEU A 148 15.25 -5.43 -3.31
C LEU A 148 15.17 -4.00 -3.85
N LYS A 149 14.36 -3.81 -4.88
CA LYS A 149 14.18 -2.53 -5.59
C LYS A 149 12.92 -1.82 -5.14
#